data_c3e0f66281cf2c974ed76829fcae6415
#
_entry.id   c3e0f66281cf2c974ed76829fcae6415
#
_cell.length_a   1.000
_cell.length_b   1.000
_cell.length_c   1.000
_cell.angle_alpha   90.00
_cell.angle_beta   90.00
_cell.angle_gamma   90.00
#
_symmetry.space_group_name_H-M   'P 1'
#
loop_
_entity.id
_entity.type
_entity.pdbx_description
1 polymer ?
#
loop_
_entity_poly.entity_id
_entity_poly.type
_entity_poly.pdbx_seq_one_letter_code
_entity_poly.pdbx_strand_id
1 'polypeptide(L)'
;MTYDLMNRRDNVTAHHTGIDNSLIAIDTYLNNGVPAEKANLGFAFYVKWFRTTEECAQKALGCKTVEMEDPKTGRDLGQSGAFSWHDKIPTELKKSFEKAVPNAMYDDDGNYYWDAEEKIFWSWDTPASMAKKFPAIVQPRKLGGVFAWGLGEDANAFIHLKTLNAVFRKYLKL
;
A
#
# COMPACT_ATOMS: atom_id res chain seq x y z
N MET A 1 -10.74 -5.25 1.04
CA MET A 1 -9.27 -5.26 1.17
C MET A 1 -8.73 -4.24 0.18
N THR A 2 -8.39 -3.05 0.68
CA THR A 2 -7.87 -1.93 -0.12
C THR A 2 -6.34 -1.85 -0.01
N TYR A 3 -5.72 -2.99 -0.20
CA TYR A 3 -4.28 -3.22 -0.28
C TYR A 3 -4.02 -4.34 -1.30
N ASP A 4 -2.76 -4.55 -1.65
CA ASP A 4 -2.35 -5.37 -2.80
C ASP A 4 -2.98 -4.92 -4.12
N LEU A 5 -3.34 -3.62 -4.19
CA LEU A 5 -3.89 -2.98 -5.39
C LEU A 5 -2.87 -2.93 -6.53
N MET A 6 -1.59 -3.06 -6.19
CA MET A 6 -0.53 -3.49 -7.08
C MET A 6 0.01 -4.84 -6.62
N ASN A 7 0.17 -5.78 -7.53
CA ASN A 7 0.63 -7.14 -7.27
C ASN A 7 1.54 -7.66 -8.41
N ARG A 8 2.04 -8.89 -8.30
CA ARG A 8 3.01 -9.48 -9.25
C ARG A 8 2.49 -9.70 -10.69
N ARG A 9 1.19 -9.50 -10.94
CA ARG A 9 0.58 -9.60 -12.28
C ARG A 9 0.53 -8.26 -12.99
N ASP A 10 0.83 -7.17 -12.27
CA ASP A 10 0.84 -5.84 -12.85
C ASP A 10 2.15 -5.59 -13.58
N ASN A 11 2.07 -5.00 -14.76
CA ASN A 11 3.22 -4.71 -15.63
C ASN A 11 3.72 -3.27 -15.51
N VAL A 12 3.09 -2.46 -14.67
CA VAL A 12 3.48 -1.09 -14.35
C VAL A 12 3.34 -0.80 -12.86
N THR A 13 4.19 0.08 -12.36
CA THR A 13 4.17 0.49 -10.95
C THR A 13 2.96 1.34 -10.61
N ALA A 14 2.36 1.03 -9.48
CA ALA A 14 1.26 1.77 -8.87
C ALA A 14 1.34 1.65 -7.33
N HIS A 15 0.56 2.45 -6.62
CA HIS A 15 0.44 2.28 -5.18
C HIS A 15 -0.29 0.99 -4.83
N HIS A 16 0.26 0.20 -3.90
CA HIS A 16 -0.45 -0.98 -3.45
C HIS A 16 -1.56 -0.66 -2.44
N THR A 17 -1.57 0.56 -1.89
CA THR A 17 -2.55 1.05 -0.92
C THR A 17 -3.07 2.45 -1.25
N GLY A 18 -3.01 2.87 -2.52
CA GLY A 18 -3.39 4.21 -2.96
C GLY A 18 -4.85 4.57 -2.68
N ILE A 19 -5.11 5.86 -2.51
CA ILE A 19 -6.46 6.41 -2.29
C ILE A 19 -7.34 6.19 -3.52
N ASP A 20 -6.84 6.51 -4.70
CA ASP A 20 -7.63 6.47 -5.95
C ASP A 20 -8.15 5.06 -6.26
N ASN A 21 -7.29 4.06 -6.24
CA ASN A 21 -7.70 2.67 -6.45
C ASN A 21 -8.57 2.14 -5.29
N SER A 22 -8.34 2.60 -4.07
CA SER A 22 -9.22 2.27 -2.93
C SER A 22 -10.61 2.87 -3.11
N LEU A 23 -10.71 4.09 -3.63
CA LEU A 23 -11.98 4.75 -3.97
C LEU A 23 -12.74 3.97 -5.04
N ILE A 24 -12.06 3.61 -6.13
CA ILE A 24 -12.64 2.79 -7.21
C ILE A 24 -13.20 1.48 -6.65
N ALA A 25 -12.45 0.78 -5.82
CA ALA A 25 -12.87 -0.47 -5.21
C ALA A 25 -14.11 -0.28 -4.30
N ILE A 26 -14.08 0.67 -3.38
CA ILE A 26 -15.20 0.94 -2.47
C ILE A 26 -16.45 1.37 -3.26
N ASP A 27 -16.32 2.32 -4.18
CA ASP A 27 -17.43 2.82 -4.98
C ASP A 27 -18.05 1.70 -5.84
N THR A 28 -17.23 0.77 -6.33
CA THR A 28 -17.72 -0.41 -7.05
C THR A 28 -18.65 -1.25 -6.16
N TYR A 29 -18.28 -1.54 -4.92
CA TYR A 29 -19.14 -2.28 -3.99
C TYR A 29 -20.43 -1.53 -3.66
N LEU A 30 -20.33 -0.23 -3.34
CA LEU A 30 -21.49 0.59 -2.99
C LEU A 30 -22.47 0.70 -4.16
N ASN A 31 -21.98 0.93 -5.38
CA ASN A 31 -22.79 1.03 -6.60
C ASN A 31 -23.46 -0.30 -6.98
N ASN A 32 -22.93 -1.42 -6.50
CA ASN A 32 -23.53 -2.75 -6.66
C ASN A 32 -24.39 -3.18 -5.45
N GLY A 33 -24.83 -2.23 -4.63
CA GLY A 33 -25.84 -2.43 -3.60
C GLY A 33 -25.31 -2.91 -2.25
N VAL A 34 -24.01 -2.86 -1.99
CA VAL A 34 -23.48 -3.12 -0.65
C VAL A 34 -23.81 -1.91 0.25
N PRO A 35 -24.52 -2.07 1.36
CA PRO A 35 -24.79 -0.97 2.29
C PRO A 35 -23.49 -0.42 2.87
N ALA A 36 -23.32 0.90 2.86
CA ALA A 36 -22.08 1.56 3.27
C ALA A 36 -21.67 1.21 4.72
N GLU A 37 -22.67 1.10 5.61
CA GLU A 37 -22.47 0.73 7.01
C GLU A 37 -21.97 -0.73 7.21
N LYS A 38 -22.01 -1.56 6.16
CA LYS A 38 -21.45 -2.91 6.15
C LYS A 38 -20.09 -3.00 5.46
N ALA A 39 -19.69 -1.93 4.76
CA ALA A 39 -18.39 -1.85 4.10
C ALA A 39 -17.33 -1.32 5.07
N ASN A 40 -16.16 -1.97 5.11
CA ASN A 40 -15.02 -1.57 5.93
C ASN A 40 -13.80 -1.36 5.03
N LEU A 41 -13.07 -0.25 5.25
CA LEU A 41 -11.82 0.00 4.54
C LEU A 41 -10.67 -0.79 5.17
N GLY A 42 -9.92 -1.54 4.36
CA GLY A 42 -8.74 -2.28 4.81
C GLY A 42 -7.46 -1.45 4.72
N PHE A 43 -6.59 -1.60 5.72
CA PHE A 43 -5.27 -0.98 5.78
C PHE A 43 -4.18 -2.05 5.82
N ALA A 44 -3.07 -1.82 5.10
CA ALA A 44 -1.91 -2.69 5.15
C ALA A 44 -0.89 -2.21 6.19
N PHE A 45 -0.46 -3.11 7.08
CA PHE A 45 0.61 -2.86 8.05
C PHE A 45 1.92 -3.52 7.60
N TYR A 46 2.19 -3.49 6.29
CA TYR A 46 3.37 -4.09 5.68
C TYR A 46 3.84 -3.27 4.47
N VAL A 47 5.06 -3.56 4.04
CA VAL A 47 5.72 -2.91 2.92
C VAL A 47 5.71 -3.85 1.72
N LYS A 48 5.50 -3.29 0.51
CA LYS A 48 5.68 -4.03 -0.74
C LYS A 48 6.80 -3.46 -1.58
N TRP A 49 7.42 -4.34 -2.35
CA TRP A 49 8.44 -3.98 -3.29
C TRP A 49 8.27 -4.72 -4.61
N PHE A 50 8.73 -4.08 -5.70
CA PHE A 50 8.59 -4.57 -7.07
C PHE A 50 9.84 -4.18 -7.87
N ARG A 51 10.41 -5.10 -8.63
CA ARG A 51 11.49 -4.76 -9.54
C ARG A 51 10.96 -4.12 -10.79
N THR A 52 11.66 -3.07 -11.23
CA THR A 52 11.35 -2.32 -12.46
C THR A 52 12.38 -2.60 -13.53
N THR A 53 12.01 -2.30 -14.78
CA THR A 53 12.97 -2.24 -15.89
C THR A 53 13.88 -1.02 -15.76
N GLU A 54 14.86 -0.84 -16.64
CA GLU A 54 15.94 0.13 -16.46
C GLU A 54 15.53 1.61 -16.49
N GLU A 55 14.40 1.93 -17.09
CA GLU A 55 14.00 3.34 -17.33
C GLU A 55 12.67 3.67 -16.68
N CYS A 56 12.73 4.27 -15.50
CA CYS A 56 11.59 4.93 -14.90
C CYS A 56 11.75 6.45 -15.01
N ALA A 57 10.68 7.14 -15.45
CA ALA A 57 10.59 8.58 -15.36
C ALA A 57 10.67 9.05 -13.88
N GLN A 58 10.93 10.33 -13.65
CA GLN A 58 11.19 10.89 -12.30
C GLN A 58 10.16 10.53 -11.22
N LYS A 59 8.92 10.20 -11.57
CA LYS A 59 7.88 9.82 -10.60
C LYS A 59 7.75 8.32 -10.38
N ALA A 60 8.43 7.49 -11.15
CA ALA A 60 8.43 6.02 -11.06
C ALA A 60 7.04 5.33 -10.96
N LEU A 61 5.94 6.07 -11.03
CA LEU A 61 4.59 5.57 -11.16
C LEU A 61 4.26 5.40 -12.65
N GLY A 62 3.59 4.28 -12.99
CA GLY A 62 3.39 3.88 -14.38
C GLY A 62 4.66 3.34 -15.05
N CYS A 63 5.72 3.10 -14.28
CA CYS A 63 6.98 2.54 -14.77
C CYS A 63 6.83 1.04 -15.03
N LYS A 64 7.39 0.57 -16.15
CA LYS A 64 7.33 -0.84 -16.51
C LYS A 64 8.07 -1.72 -15.48
N THR A 65 7.38 -2.74 -14.99
CA THR A 65 7.99 -3.77 -14.13
C THR A 65 8.70 -4.83 -14.97
N VAL A 66 9.62 -5.55 -14.34
CA VAL A 66 10.09 -6.83 -14.91
C VAL A 66 8.96 -7.86 -14.83
N GLU A 67 9.12 -8.99 -15.50
CA GLU A 67 8.19 -10.11 -15.37
C GLU A 67 8.32 -10.71 -13.95
N MET A 68 7.24 -10.65 -13.17
CA MET A 68 7.19 -11.07 -11.78
C MET A 68 6.48 -12.41 -11.56
N GLU A 69 5.65 -12.81 -12.53
CA GLU A 69 4.94 -14.08 -12.55
C GLU A 69 5.13 -14.75 -13.91
N ASP A 70 5.45 -16.03 -13.93
CA ASP A 70 5.57 -16.82 -15.17
C ASP A 70 4.19 -16.87 -15.87
N PRO A 71 4.08 -16.36 -17.11
CA PRO A 71 2.80 -16.22 -17.77
C PRO A 71 2.15 -17.57 -18.17
N LYS A 72 2.93 -18.66 -18.17
CA LYS A 72 2.44 -19.99 -18.53
C LYS A 72 2.02 -20.79 -17.31
N THR A 73 2.77 -20.68 -16.22
CA THR A 73 2.58 -21.52 -15.03
C THR A 73 1.98 -20.78 -13.85
N GLY A 74 1.97 -19.45 -13.85
CA GLY A 74 1.58 -18.62 -12.71
C GLY A 74 2.58 -18.64 -11.55
N ARG A 75 3.79 -19.22 -11.79
CA ARG A 75 4.83 -19.31 -10.76
C ARG A 75 5.40 -17.92 -10.44
N ASP A 76 5.57 -17.63 -9.16
CA ASP A 76 6.28 -16.47 -8.69
C ASP A 76 7.77 -16.53 -9.10
N LEU A 77 8.25 -15.46 -9.73
CA LEU A 77 9.64 -15.34 -10.19
C LEU A 77 10.54 -14.62 -9.17
N GLY A 78 10.02 -14.27 -7.99
CA GLY A 78 10.78 -13.63 -6.92
C GLY A 78 11.21 -12.19 -7.25
N GLN A 79 10.50 -11.52 -8.15
CA GLN A 79 10.80 -10.14 -8.58
C GLN A 79 9.92 -9.10 -7.87
N SER A 80 9.09 -9.53 -6.95
CA SER A 80 8.29 -8.71 -6.06
C SER A 80 8.06 -9.43 -4.74
N GLY A 81 7.64 -8.70 -3.71
CA GLY A 81 7.33 -9.29 -2.42
C GLY A 81 6.82 -8.28 -1.41
N ALA A 82 6.64 -8.78 -0.19
CA ALA A 82 6.24 -7.99 0.96
C ALA A 82 6.98 -8.44 2.21
N PHE A 83 7.08 -7.59 3.21
CA PHE A 83 7.53 -7.95 4.55
C PHE A 83 6.92 -7.02 5.61
N SER A 84 6.78 -7.55 6.82
CA SER A 84 6.31 -6.81 7.99
C SER A 84 7.33 -5.78 8.44
N TRP A 85 6.88 -4.70 9.06
CA TRP A 85 7.79 -3.65 9.55
C TRP A 85 8.81 -4.11 10.60
N HIS A 86 8.52 -5.16 11.36
CA HIS A 86 9.43 -5.71 12.37
C HIS A 86 10.22 -6.93 11.90
N ASP A 87 9.94 -7.43 10.70
CA ASP A 87 10.70 -8.54 10.14
C ASP A 87 12.12 -8.11 9.79
N LYS A 88 13.02 -9.09 9.81
CA LYS A 88 14.35 -8.86 9.29
C LYS A 88 14.26 -8.64 7.77
N ILE A 89 14.67 -7.46 7.35
CA ILE A 89 14.71 -7.11 5.93
C ILE A 89 15.64 -8.09 5.20
N PRO A 90 15.21 -8.70 4.09
CA PRO A 90 16.08 -9.53 3.25
C PRO A 90 17.36 -8.78 2.90
N THR A 91 18.50 -9.48 2.98
CA THR A 91 19.82 -8.85 2.84
C THR A 91 19.97 -8.13 1.50
N GLU A 92 19.43 -8.70 0.44
CA GLU A 92 19.45 -8.16 -0.93
C GLU A 92 18.58 -6.90 -1.10
N LEU A 93 17.64 -6.65 -0.20
CA LEU A 93 16.74 -5.49 -0.23
C LEU A 93 17.14 -4.39 0.77
N LYS A 94 18.00 -4.74 1.74
CA LYS A 94 18.29 -3.89 2.89
C LYS A 94 18.81 -2.51 2.49
N LYS A 95 19.81 -2.45 1.59
CA LYS A 95 20.41 -1.21 1.12
C LYS A 95 19.37 -0.28 0.48
N SER A 96 18.52 -0.85 -0.37
CA SER A 96 17.45 -0.10 -1.05
C SER A 96 16.37 0.39 -0.08
N PHE A 97 15.95 -0.46 0.86
CA PHE A 97 14.93 -0.09 1.84
C PHE A 97 15.42 0.99 2.83
N GLU A 98 16.68 0.90 3.27
CA GLU A 98 17.31 1.92 4.12
C GLU A 98 17.39 3.30 3.43
N LYS A 99 17.47 3.33 2.09
CA LYS A 99 17.31 4.57 1.30
C LYS A 99 15.84 4.99 1.20
N ALA A 100 14.92 4.03 1.01
CA ALA A 100 13.52 4.29 0.76
C ALA A 100 12.83 5.01 1.92
N VAL A 101 13.03 4.55 3.16
CA VAL A 101 12.32 5.06 4.34
C VAL A 101 12.52 6.57 4.57
N PRO A 102 13.75 7.11 4.62
CA PRO A 102 13.96 8.55 4.83
C PRO A 102 13.65 9.41 3.60
N ASN A 103 13.59 8.82 2.40
CA ASN A 103 13.35 9.54 1.15
C ASN A 103 11.97 9.25 0.54
N ALA A 104 11.05 8.75 1.35
CA ALA A 104 9.69 8.46 0.92
C ALA A 104 9.01 9.69 0.31
N MET A 105 8.39 9.51 -0.84
CA MET A 105 7.56 10.50 -1.50
C MET A 105 6.09 10.24 -1.21
N TYR A 106 5.30 11.30 -1.23
CA TYR A 106 3.85 11.23 -1.13
C TYR A 106 3.25 12.13 -2.22
N ASP A 107 2.37 11.59 -3.05
CA ASP A 107 1.80 12.26 -4.22
C ASP A 107 0.29 12.53 -4.12
N ASP A 108 -0.23 12.65 -2.90
CA ASP A 108 -1.65 12.76 -2.55
C ASP A 108 -2.47 11.46 -2.72
N ASP A 109 -1.95 10.44 -3.39
CA ASP A 109 -2.54 9.11 -3.49
C ASP A 109 -1.91 8.12 -2.48
N GLY A 110 -0.58 8.02 -2.42
CA GLY A 110 0.11 7.07 -1.54
C GLY A 110 1.58 7.38 -1.29
N ASN A 111 2.18 6.61 -0.38
CA ASN A 111 3.62 6.68 -0.16
C ASN A 111 4.35 5.70 -1.08
N TYR A 112 5.45 6.15 -1.62
CA TYR A 112 6.31 5.35 -2.46
C TYR A 112 7.75 5.86 -2.45
N TYR A 113 8.64 5.03 -2.95
CA TYR A 113 10.02 5.40 -3.28
C TYR A 113 10.50 4.52 -4.45
N TRP A 114 11.28 5.09 -5.35
CA TRP A 114 11.95 4.32 -6.38
C TRP A 114 13.46 4.46 -6.26
N ASP A 115 14.12 3.32 -6.04
CA ASP A 115 15.57 3.23 -6.05
C ASP A 115 16.07 3.00 -7.48
N ALA A 116 16.60 4.06 -8.10
CA ALA A 116 17.10 4.02 -9.46
C ALA A 116 18.37 3.14 -9.62
N GLU A 117 19.15 2.97 -8.55
CA GLU A 117 20.36 2.13 -8.56
C GLU A 117 19.98 0.65 -8.54
N GLU A 118 19.09 0.26 -7.63
CA GLU A 118 18.68 -1.14 -7.43
C GLU A 118 17.47 -1.54 -8.30
N LYS A 119 16.86 -0.60 -9.02
CA LYS A 119 15.65 -0.77 -9.83
C LYS A 119 14.50 -1.37 -9.04
N ILE A 120 14.26 -0.86 -7.84
CA ILE A 120 13.20 -1.31 -6.94
C ILE A 120 12.22 -0.17 -6.67
N PHE A 121 10.96 -0.44 -6.94
CA PHE A 121 9.84 0.40 -6.54
C PHE A 121 9.27 -0.11 -5.21
N TRP A 122 9.12 0.80 -4.25
CA TRP A 122 8.61 0.58 -2.92
C TRP A 122 7.26 1.26 -2.75
N SER A 123 6.31 0.60 -2.09
CA SER A 123 5.01 1.19 -1.75
C SER A 123 4.54 0.70 -0.39
N TRP A 124 4.04 1.63 0.45
CA TRP A 124 3.56 1.34 1.81
C TRP A 124 2.68 2.47 2.34
N ASP A 125 1.95 2.19 3.42
CA ASP A 125 1.29 3.23 4.20
C ASP A 125 2.16 3.71 5.36
N THR A 126 2.16 5.01 5.58
CA THR A 126 2.65 5.64 6.81
C THR A 126 1.47 6.02 7.71
N PRO A 127 1.67 6.27 9.02
CA PRO A 127 0.64 6.84 9.88
C PRO A 127 -0.04 8.08 9.28
N ALA A 128 0.72 8.93 8.60
CA ALA A 128 0.21 10.15 7.98
C ALA A 128 -0.69 9.86 6.76
N SER A 129 -0.27 8.95 5.86
CA SER A 129 -1.09 8.58 4.69
C SER A 129 -2.36 7.84 5.10
N MET A 130 -2.26 6.95 6.10
CA MET A 130 -3.44 6.28 6.67
C MET A 130 -4.48 7.28 7.18
N ALA A 131 -4.03 8.31 7.90
CA ALA A 131 -4.93 9.35 8.42
C ALA A 131 -5.66 10.10 7.30
N LYS A 132 -5.03 10.32 6.14
CA LYS A 132 -5.63 10.99 4.98
C LYS A 132 -6.75 10.19 4.32
N LYS A 133 -6.73 8.85 4.41
CA LYS A 133 -7.78 7.99 3.86
C LYS A 133 -9.14 8.17 4.57
N PHE A 134 -9.16 8.64 5.80
CA PHE A 134 -10.42 8.87 6.51
C PHE A 134 -11.25 9.99 5.88
N PRO A 135 -10.76 11.23 5.75
CA PRO A 135 -11.50 12.29 5.07
C PRO A 135 -11.71 12.03 3.58
N ALA A 136 -10.81 11.29 2.94
CA ALA A 136 -10.91 11.00 1.51
C ALA A 136 -11.94 9.89 1.20
N ILE A 137 -12.01 8.85 2.02
CA ILE A 137 -12.78 7.63 1.73
C ILE A 137 -13.84 7.34 2.79
N VAL A 138 -13.41 7.12 4.06
CA VAL A 138 -14.26 6.56 5.12
C VAL A 138 -15.41 7.48 5.45
N GLN A 139 -15.12 8.75 5.69
CA GLN A 139 -16.11 9.73 6.13
C GLN A 139 -17.12 10.13 5.03
N PRO A 140 -16.70 10.49 3.80
CA PRO A 140 -17.64 10.89 2.76
C PRO A 140 -18.61 9.78 2.37
N ARG A 141 -18.16 8.53 2.44
CA ARG A 141 -18.96 7.35 2.09
C ARG A 141 -19.71 6.73 3.26
N LYS A 142 -19.53 7.27 4.48
CA LYS A 142 -20.16 6.77 5.71
C LYS A 142 -19.95 5.28 5.92
N LEU A 143 -18.70 4.81 5.68
CA LEU A 143 -18.38 3.41 5.83
C LEU A 143 -18.57 2.94 7.28
N GLY A 144 -18.93 1.66 7.45
CA GLY A 144 -19.20 1.07 8.76
C GLY A 144 -17.97 0.95 9.64
N GLY A 145 -16.77 0.92 9.06
CA GLY A 145 -15.56 0.81 9.84
C GLY A 145 -14.28 0.69 9.02
N VAL A 146 -13.24 0.26 9.71
CA VAL A 146 -11.92 0.00 9.16
C VAL A 146 -11.35 -1.29 9.76
N PHE A 147 -10.43 -1.93 9.06
CA PHE A 147 -9.66 -3.05 9.59
C PHE A 147 -8.22 -3.00 9.07
N ALA A 148 -7.34 -3.76 9.69
CA ALA A 148 -5.94 -3.83 9.29
C ALA A 148 -5.53 -5.27 8.97
N TRP A 149 -4.63 -5.40 8.00
CA TRP A 149 -3.88 -6.59 7.71
C TRP A 149 -2.39 -6.27 7.83
N GLY A 150 -1.68 -6.83 8.75
CA GLY A 150 -2.10 -7.72 9.85
C GLY A 150 -1.57 -7.14 11.14
N LEU A 151 -2.22 -7.42 12.27
CA LEU A 151 -1.81 -6.85 13.56
C LEU A 151 -0.39 -7.25 13.95
N GLY A 152 0.05 -8.44 13.56
CA GLY A 152 1.40 -8.92 13.79
C GLY A 152 2.46 -8.32 12.85
N GLU A 153 2.09 -7.45 11.91
CA GLU A 153 2.99 -6.88 10.89
C GLU A 153 3.35 -5.42 11.14
N ASP A 154 2.77 -4.81 12.20
CA ASP A 154 2.95 -3.40 12.51
C ASP A 154 4.39 -3.05 12.90
N ALA A 155 4.75 -1.80 12.69
CA ALA A 155 6.02 -1.25 13.13
C ALA A 155 6.12 -1.18 14.66
N ASN A 156 7.36 -1.00 15.16
CA ASN A 156 7.64 -0.88 16.57
C ASN A 156 6.69 0.10 17.28
N ALA A 157 6.31 -0.25 18.51
CA ALA A 157 5.36 0.47 19.33
C ALA A 157 3.93 0.56 18.74
N PHE A 158 3.59 -0.26 17.75
CA PHE A 158 2.26 -0.33 17.12
C PHE A 158 1.81 1.04 16.59
N ILE A 159 2.68 1.73 15.84
CA ILE A 159 2.42 3.11 15.40
C ILE A 159 1.26 3.19 14.40
N HIS A 160 1.11 2.20 13.50
CA HIS A 160 0.00 2.18 12.54
C HIS A 160 -1.31 1.89 13.27
N LEU A 161 -1.36 0.90 14.15
CA LEU A 161 -2.55 0.57 14.94
C LEU A 161 -3.00 1.74 15.84
N LYS A 162 -2.05 2.38 16.52
CA LYS A 162 -2.34 3.56 17.36
C LYS A 162 -2.94 4.71 16.53
N THR A 163 -2.36 4.96 15.35
CA THR A 163 -2.87 5.98 14.43
C THR A 163 -4.25 5.62 13.93
N LEU A 164 -4.45 4.38 13.48
CA LEU A 164 -5.74 3.90 12.99
C LEU A 164 -6.83 4.10 14.05
N ASN A 165 -6.58 3.70 15.30
CA ASN A 165 -7.50 3.88 16.42
C ASN A 165 -7.76 5.35 16.74
N ALA A 166 -6.72 6.19 16.79
CA ALA A 166 -6.87 7.61 17.11
C ALA A 166 -7.72 8.34 16.05
N VAL A 167 -7.45 8.07 14.78
CA VAL A 167 -8.19 8.69 13.67
C VAL A 167 -9.64 8.16 13.62
N PHE A 168 -9.83 6.86 13.81
CA PHE A 168 -11.15 6.24 13.83
C PHE A 168 -12.04 6.87 14.91
N ARG A 169 -11.54 6.98 16.15
CA ARG A 169 -12.27 7.64 17.25
C ARG A 169 -12.61 9.10 16.93
N LYS A 170 -11.67 9.84 16.36
CA LYS A 170 -11.87 11.24 15.98
C LYS A 170 -13.00 11.41 14.96
N TYR A 171 -13.03 10.56 13.92
CA TYR A 171 -14.00 10.69 12.83
C TYR A 171 -15.37 10.09 13.12
N LEU A 172 -15.47 9.10 13.98
CA LEU A 172 -16.73 8.52 14.42
C LEU A 172 -17.30 9.18 15.69
N LYS A 173 -16.61 10.19 16.24
CA LYS A 173 -17.02 10.92 17.47
C LYS A 173 -17.23 9.99 18.68
N LEU A 174 -16.41 8.94 18.80
CA LEU A 174 -16.40 8.02 19.95
C LEU A 174 -15.43 8.48 21.04
#